data_fb5b625aea60567149e11b2e46cc8f1d
#
_entry.id   fb5b625aea60567149e11b2e46cc8f1d
#
_cell.length_a   1.000
_cell.length_b   1.000
_cell.length_c   1.000
_cell.angle_alpha   90.00
_cell.angle_beta   90.00
_cell.angle_gamma   90.00
#
_symmetry.space_group_name_H-M   'P 1'
#
loop_
_entity.id
_entity.type
_entity.pdbx_description
1 polymer ?
#
loop_
_entity_poly.entity_id
_entity_poly.type
_entity_poly.pdbx_seq_one_letter_code
_entity_poly.pdbx_strand_id
1 'polypeptide(L)'
;MEKYKRIFVIVLDSLGIGEMPDAARFGDHDVDTFGHICDIVGTLNIPNLKKLGLLNLHPTKKMEEEKHPIAYYTRLKETSNGKDTMTGHWEMMGLKIEKPFLTFTDTGFPPELIHELEERCGKKVIGNKCASGTQILDELGEEEIKNGSMIVYTSADSVMQICGNEETFDLKNLYRCCEIARELTMKNEWKVGRIIARPYVGKKKGEFVRTSNRRDYALKPFSRTALNALKDEGFDVISVGKINDIFCGEGITKAYHSESSVHGMQQTVDVCKEDFHGLCFTNLVDFDTLWGHRRNPVGYAKEIEKFDVGLGNLLEVLKEDDLLIITADHGNDPTYTGTDHTREYTPFIAYSKSMKENGRLEDQDTFAVIGATIADNFGVTMPEGTIGISLLSQLK
;
A
#
# COMPACT_ATOMS: atom_id res chain seq x y z
N MET A 1 -14.59 -24.30 13.14
CA MET A 1 -15.21 -23.51 14.24
C MET A 1 -14.43 -22.21 14.30
N GLU A 2 -15.11 -21.09 14.16
CA GLU A 2 -14.52 -19.76 14.22
C GLU A 2 -13.74 -19.57 15.53
N LYS A 3 -12.53 -19.05 15.44
CA LYS A 3 -11.66 -18.83 16.60
C LYS A 3 -11.67 -17.39 17.09
N TYR A 4 -11.73 -16.45 16.14
CA TYR A 4 -11.74 -15.02 16.42
C TYR A 4 -12.97 -14.37 15.76
N LYS A 5 -13.75 -13.60 16.54
CA LYS A 5 -14.92 -12.86 16.03
C LYS A 5 -14.51 -11.72 15.09
N ARG A 6 -13.39 -11.05 15.40
CA ARG A 6 -12.91 -9.91 14.62
C ARG A 6 -11.40 -10.09 14.35
N ILE A 7 -11.00 -9.75 13.13
CA ILE A 7 -9.59 -9.73 12.73
C ILE A 7 -9.23 -8.31 12.32
N PHE A 8 -8.14 -7.79 12.85
CA PHE A 8 -7.56 -6.49 12.50
C PHE A 8 -6.26 -6.74 11.77
N VAL A 9 -6.16 -6.32 10.51
CA VAL A 9 -4.91 -6.34 9.74
C VAL A 9 -4.43 -4.91 9.58
N ILE A 10 -3.22 -4.62 10.02
CA ILE A 10 -2.59 -3.30 9.89
C ILE A 10 -1.36 -3.44 9.02
N VAL A 11 -1.36 -2.73 7.89
CA VAL A 11 -0.22 -2.64 6.99
C VAL A 11 0.54 -1.35 7.26
N LEU A 12 1.78 -1.48 7.70
CA LEU A 12 2.75 -0.39 7.75
C LEU A 12 3.36 -0.27 6.36
N ASP A 13 2.79 0.61 5.53
CA ASP A 13 3.12 0.72 4.11
C ASP A 13 4.63 0.89 3.92
N SER A 14 5.26 -0.07 3.25
CA SER A 14 6.69 -0.14 2.98
C SER A 14 7.65 -0.51 4.14
N LEU A 15 7.19 -1.03 5.28
CA LEU A 15 8.11 -1.45 6.35
C LEU A 15 8.76 -2.81 6.04
N GLY A 16 9.71 -2.83 5.12
CA GLY A 16 10.56 -4.00 4.86
C GLY A 16 11.51 -4.32 6.02
N ILE A 17 11.92 -5.59 6.08
CA ILE A 17 12.82 -6.14 7.12
C ILE A 17 13.92 -7.00 6.50
N GLY A 18 14.63 -6.40 5.54
CA GLY A 18 15.81 -6.99 4.91
C GLY A 18 15.56 -7.64 3.56
N GLU A 19 16.64 -7.72 2.80
CA GLU A 19 16.69 -8.15 1.40
C GLU A 19 16.08 -9.54 1.19
N MET A 20 15.19 -9.67 0.21
CA MET A 20 14.68 -10.96 -0.26
C MET A 20 15.70 -11.68 -1.17
N PRO A 21 15.70 -13.01 -1.25
CA PRO A 21 16.64 -13.77 -2.09
C PRO A 21 16.60 -13.41 -3.58
N ASP A 22 15.50 -12.88 -4.06
CA ASP A 22 15.29 -12.47 -5.45
C ASP A 22 15.42 -10.96 -5.68
N ALA A 23 15.83 -10.18 -4.68
CA ALA A 23 15.93 -8.72 -4.74
C ALA A 23 16.83 -8.24 -5.91
N ALA A 24 17.92 -8.93 -6.17
CA ALA A 24 18.81 -8.65 -7.29
C ALA A 24 18.10 -8.64 -8.67
N ARG A 25 17.01 -9.40 -8.84
CA ARG A 25 16.20 -9.41 -10.08
C ARG A 25 15.43 -8.09 -10.26
N PHE A 26 15.23 -7.34 -9.18
CA PHE A 26 14.58 -6.04 -9.14
C PHE A 26 15.59 -4.88 -9.08
N GLY A 27 16.89 -5.20 -9.17
CA GLY A 27 17.98 -4.21 -9.07
C GLY A 27 18.29 -3.78 -7.64
N ASP A 28 17.74 -4.47 -6.65
CA ASP A 28 17.91 -4.14 -5.23
C ASP A 28 19.03 -4.98 -4.63
N HIS A 29 19.91 -4.34 -3.86
CA HIS A 29 21.05 -4.96 -3.18
C HIS A 29 21.27 -4.27 -1.84
N ASP A 30 21.56 -5.05 -0.80
CA ASP A 30 21.81 -4.52 0.55
C ASP A 30 20.70 -3.58 1.02
N VAL A 31 19.44 -4.02 0.85
CA VAL A 31 18.25 -3.27 1.25
C VAL A 31 17.71 -3.80 2.56
N ASP A 32 17.40 -2.90 3.49
CA ASP A 32 16.86 -3.22 4.81
C ASP A 32 16.19 -1.99 5.42
N THR A 33 14.94 -1.77 5.05
CA THR A 33 14.20 -0.57 5.45
C THR A 33 14.28 -0.35 6.97
N PHE A 34 13.86 -1.33 7.77
CA PHE A 34 13.85 -1.18 9.23
C PHE A 34 15.26 -1.17 9.85
N GLY A 35 16.13 -2.07 9.40
CA GLY A 35 17.50 -2.17 9.92
C GLY A 35 18.33 -0.91 9.64
N HIS A 36 18.29 -0.39 8.43
CA HIS A 36 19.01 0.81 8.04
C HIS A 36 18.49 2.07 8.73
N ILE A 37 17.17 2.18 8.94
CA ILE A 37 16.60 3.25 9.78
C ILE A 37 17.20 3.17 11.19
N CYS A 38 17.23 1.99 11.80
CA CYS A 38 17.81 1.79 13.13
C CYS A 38 19.32 2.08 13.17
N ASP A 39 20.06 1.75 12.12
CA ASP A 39 21.48 2.06 12.02
C ASP A 39 21.76 3.57 12.02
N ILE A 40 20.89 4.37 11.39
CA ILE A 40 21.00 5.82 11.34
C ILE A 40 20.57 6.48 12.65
N VAL A 41 19.36 6.17 13.14
CA VAL A 41 18.79 6.89 14.29
C VAL A 41 19.23 6.29 15.63
N GLY A 42 19.65 5.04 15.64
CA GLY A 42 20.06 4.31 16.84
C GLY A 42 18.90 3.57 17.50
N THR A 43 18.39 4.10 18.61
CA THR A 43 17.28 3.48 19.34
C THR A 43 15.96 4.16 18.99
N LEU A 44 14.91 3.35 18.80
CA LEU A 44 13.54 3.82 18.67
C LEU A 44 12.75 3.51 19.95
N ASN A 45 11.83 4.40 20.29
CA ASN A 45 10.90 4.18 21.39
C ASN A 45 9.67 3.40 20.91
N ILE A 46 9.80 2.07 20.82
CA ILE A 46 8.79 1.16 20.28
C ILE A 46 8.48 0.00 21.26
N PRO A 47 8.07 0.29 22.50
CA PRO A 47 7.89 -0.75 23.51
C PRO A 47 6.83 -1.79 23.14
N ASN A 48 5.78 -1.41 22.41
CA ASN A 48 4.70 -2.33 22.03
C ASN A 48 5.14 -3.27 20.90
N LEU A 49 5.75 -2.75 19.83
CA LEU A 49 6.31 -3.56 18.75
C LEU A 49 7.42 -4.49 19.26
N LYS A 50 8.27 -4.00 20.18
CA LYS A 50 9.27 -4.83 20.85
C LYS A 50 8.60 -5.97 21.59
N LYS A 51 7.58 -5.69 22.42
CA LYS A 51 6.83 -6.68 23.18
C LYS A 51 6.14 -7.72 22.28
N LEU A 52 5.69 -7.32 21.11
CA LEU A 52 5.13 -8.22 20.11
C LEU A 52 6.19 -9.01 19.31
N GLY A 53 7.49 -8.75 19.50
CA GLY A 53 8.57 -9.54 18.93
C GLY A 53 9.18 -9.02 17.64
N LEU A 54 8.94 -7.76 17.25
CA LEU A 54 9.56 -7.19 16.05
C LEU A 54 11.09 -7.30 16.09
N LEU A 55 11.72 -6.97 17.23
CA LEU A 55 13.17 -7.05 17.37
C LEU A 55 13.70 -8.50 17.44
N ASN A 56 12.85 -9.47 17.82
CA ASN A 56 13.17 -10.89 17.75
C ASN A 56 13.08 -11.42 16.30
N LEU A 57 12.18 -10.84 15.51
CA LEU A 57 12.05 -11.14 14.10
C LEU A 57 13.19 -10.54 13.28
N HIS A 58 13.53 -9.29 13.56
CA HIS A 58 14.60 -8.53 12.88
C HIS A 58 15.50 -7.83 13.90
N PRO A 59 16.56 -8.51 14.41
CA PRO A 59 17.49 -7.96 15.37
C PRO A 59 18.23 -6.74 14.84
N THR A 60 18.45 -5.75 15.69
CA THR A 60 19.20 -4.52 15.36
C THR A 60 20.43 -4.36 16.26
N LYS A 61 21.41 -3.57 15.81
CA LYS A 61 22.69 -3.42 16.55
C LYS A 61 22.56 -2.70 17.90
N LYS A 62 21.52 -1.87 18.06
CA LYS A 62 21.43 -0.93 19.21
C LYS A 62 20.20 -1.15 20.09
N MET A 63 19.31 -2.05 19.72
CA MET A 63 18.15 -2.39 20.53
C MET A 63 18.14 -3.88 20.84
N GLU A 64 17.88 -4.21 22.10
CA GLU A 64 17.80 -5.60 22.55
C GLU A 64 16.46 -6.24 22.18
N GLU A 65 16.51 -7.51 21.83
CA GLU A 65 15.33 -8.37 21.65
C GLU A 65 14.46 -8.41 22.91
N GLU A 66 13.19 -8.77 22.76
CA GLU A 66 12.29 -9.03 23.88
C GLU A 66 12.56 -10.45 24.45
N LYS A 67 12.73 -10.56 25.75
CA LYS A 67 12.96 -11.86 26.40
C LYS A 67 11.73 -12.75 26.40
N HIS A 68 10.55 -12.14 26.46
CA HIS A 68 9.27 -12.83 26.53
C HIS A 68 8.28 -12.17 25.56
N PRO A 69 8.49 -12.34 24.24
CA PRO A 69 7.54 -11.81 23.27
C PRO A 69 6.17 -12.45 23.47
N ILE A 70 5.10 -11.68 23.22
CA ILE A 70 3.73 -12.12 23.48
C ILE A 70 2.94 -12.48 22.23
N ALA A 71 3.55 -12.39 21.06
CA ALA A 71 2.91 -12.66 19.77
C ALA A 71 3.61 -13.81 19.03
N TYR A 72 2.95 -14.35 18.02
CA TYR A 72 3.63 -15.12 16.98
C TYR A 72 4.19 -14.16 15.94
N TYR A 73 5.37 -14.45 15.41
CA TYR A 73 6.01 -13.63 14.40
C TYR A 73 6.79 -14.46 13.38
N THR A 74 6.80 -14.02 12.14
CA THR A 74 7.57 -14.62 11.06
C THR A 74 7.82 -13.60 9.94
N ARG A 75 8.68 -13.96 8.98
CA ARG A 75 8.91 -13.18 7.76
C ARG A 75 8.07 -13.73 6.63
N LEU A 76 7.51 -12.84 5.84
CA LEU A 76 6.82 -13.18 4.61
C LEU A 76 7.68 -12.81 3.41
N LYS A 77 7.73 -13.68 2.41
CA LYS A 77 8.23 -13.40 1.08
C LYS A 77 7.07 -12.97 0.19
N GLU A 78 7.33 -12.11 -0.75
CA GLU A 78 6.39 -11.81 -1.81
C GLU A 78 6.64 -12.77 -2.99
N THR A 79 5.62 -13.54 -3.39
CA THR A 79 5.74 -14.47 -4.53
C THR A 79 5.32 -13.84 -5.85
N SER A 80 4.60 -12.72 -5.79
CA SER A 80 4.24 -11.92 -6.96
C SER A 80 5.46 -11.26 -7.58
N ASN A 81 5.39 -11.03 -8.88
CA ASN A 81 6.47 -10.39 -9.64
C ASN A 81 6.31 -8.87 -9.65
N GLY A 82 6.46 -8.25 -8.50
CA GLY A 82 6.36 -6.80 -8.29
C GLY A 82 6.91 -6.41 -6.93
N LYS A 83 6.92 -5.13 -6.61
CA LYS A 83 7.33 -4.57 -5.31
C LYS A 83 6.56 -3.28 -5.01
N ASP A 84 5.31 -3.22 -5.43
CA ASP A 84 4.45 -2.05 -5.28
C ASP A 84 3.25 -2.33 -4.39
N THR A 85 2.64 -1.27 -3.87
CA THR A 85 1.51 -1.34 -2.92
C THR A 85 0.35 -2.21 -3.42
N MET A 86 -0.01 -2.10 -4.72
CA MET A 86 -1.13 -2.90 -5.26
C MET A 86 -0.76 -4.38 -5.30
N THR A 87 0.45 -4.71 -5.74
CA THR A 87 0.97 -6.08 -5.82
C THR A 87 0.96 -6.73 -4.44
N GLY A 88 1.55 -6.08 -3.44
CA GLY A 88 1.62 -6.63 -2.08
C GLY A 88 0.23 -6.83 -1.45
N HIS A 89 -0.65 -5.83 -1.54
CA HIS A 89 -1.99 -5.94 -0.97
C HIS A 89 -2.87 -6.99 -1.67
N TRP A 90 -2.79 -7.08 -3.00
CA TRP A 90 -3.55 -8.10 -3.73
C TRP A 90 -3.03 -9.50 -3.41
N GLU A 91 -1.72 -9.66 -3.24
CA GLU A 91 -1.16 -10.94 -2.82
C GLU A 91 -1.60 -11.30 -1.40
N MET A 92 -1.62 -10.36 -0.44
CA MET A 92 -2.16 -10.61 0.90
C MET A 92 -3.55 -11.23 0.86
N MET A 93 -4.39 -10.83 -0.12
CA MET A 93 -5.76 -11.31 -0.26
C MET A 93 -5.92 -12.44 -1.29
N GLY A 94 -4.80 -13.09 -1.66
CA GLY A 94 -4.77 -14.35 -2.40
C GLY A 94 -4.42 -14.25 -3.88
N LEU A 95 -4.14 -13.07 -4.44
CA LEU A 95 -3.86 -12.93 -5.88
C LEU A 95 -2.37 -12.85 -6.17
N LYS A 96 -1.84 -13.81 -6.92
CA LYS A 96 -0.47 -13.77 -7.41
C LYS A 96 -0.37 -12.99 -8.72
N ILE A 97 0.46 -11.96 -8.76
CA ILE A 97 0.74 -11.18 -9.96
C ILE A 97 1.93 -11.79 -10.69
N GLU A 98 1.66 -12.40 -11.84
CA GLU A 98 2.68 -13.02 -12.71
C GLU A 98 3.44 -11.97 -13.54
N LYS A 99 2.72 -10.95 -14.04
CA LYS A 99 3.28 -9.86 -14.84
C LYS A 99 3.21 -8.57 -14.05
N PRO A 100 4.36 -7.94 -13.75
CA PRO A 100 4.38 -6.71 -12.98
C PRO A 100 3.64 -5.60 -13.73
N PHE A 101 3.16 -4.62 -12.98
CA PHE A 101 2.67 -3.38 -13.58
C PHE A 101 3.83 -2.66 -14.26
N LEU A 102 3.55 -2.10 -15.44
CA LEU A 102 4.57 -1.37 -16.19
C LEU A 102 4.85 -0.01 -15.55
N THR A 103 6.11 0.36 -15.51
CA THR A 103 6.55 1.72 -15.19
C THR A 103 7.17 2.36 -16.44
N PHE A 104 6.99 3.66 -16.59
CA PHE A 104 7.48 4.42 -17.73
C PHE A 104 8.36 5.59 -17.28
N THR A 105 9.05 5.39 -16.15
CA THR A 105 9.86 6.41 -15.46
C THR A 105 10.98 6.95 -16.33
N ASP A 106 11.70 6.05 -17.03
CA ASP A 106 12.88 6.41 -17.80
C ASP A 106 12.58 6.90 -19.23
N THR A 107 11.46 6.43 -19.80
CA THR A 107 11.16 6.62 -21.22
C THR A 107 10.00 7.55 -21.49
N GLY A 108 9.13 7.78 -20.49
CA GLY A 108 7.75 8.25 -20.77
C GLY A 108 6.93 7.15 -21.44
N PHE A 109 5.67 7.42 -21.69
CA PHE A 109 4.74 6.47 -22.32
C PHE A 109 5.06 6.30 -23.81
N PRO A 110 4.81 5.07 -24.37
CA PRO A 110 5.07 4.79 -25.76
C PRO A 110 4.33 5.74 -26.72
N PRO A 111 4.94 6.12 -27.84
CA PRO A 111 4.32 7.02 -28.81
C PRO A 111 2.94 6.57 -29.31
N GLU A 112 2.74 5.26 -29.46
CA GLU A 112 1.49 4.67 -29.90
C GLU A 112 0.36 4.90 -28.87
N LEU A 113 0.65 4.76 -27.59
CA LEU A 113 -0.31 5.07 -26.52
C LEU A 113 -0.64 6.56 -26.49
N ILE A 114 0.37 7.43 -26.60
CA ILE A 114 0.16 8.88 -26.63
C ILE A 114 -0.69 9.28 -27.84
N HIS A 115 -0.41 8.71 -29.00
CA HIS A 115 -1.17 8.99 -30.21
C HIS A 115 -2.66 8.59 -30.08
N GLU A 116 -2.95 7.35 -29.62
CA GLU A 116 -4.32 6.90 -29.39
C GLU A 116 -5.04 7.77 -28.33
N LEU A 117 -4.31 8.20 -27.30
CA LEU A 117 -4.85 9.09 -26.26
C LEU A 117 -5.20 10.46 -26.83
N GLU A 118 -4.31 11.06 -27.64
CA GLU A 118 -4.54 12.33 -28.34
C GLU A 118 -5.77 12.27 -29.24
N GLU A 119 -5.88 11.24 -30.09
CA GLU A 119 -7.00 11.06 -31.01
C GLU A 119 -8.34 10.95 -30.28
N ARG A 120 -8.39 10.09 -29.23
CA ARG A 120 -9.64 9.85 -28.49
C ARG A 120 -10.03 11.02 -27.59
N CYS A 121 -9.06 11.74 -27.03
CA CYS A 121 -9.31 12.91 -26.20
C CYS A 121 -9.56 14.18 -27.00
N GLY A 122 -9.07 14.24 -28.25
CA GLY A 122 -9.11 15.42 -29.11
C GLY A 122 -8.19 16.54 -28.61
N LYS A 123 -7.09 16.19 -27.93
CA LYS A 123 -6.15 17.14 -27.33
C LYS A 123 -4.71 16.66 -27.52
N LYS A 124 -3.80 17.59 -27.78
CA LYS A 124 -2.38 17.30 -27.84
C LYS A 124 -1.80 17.04 -26.45
N VAL A 125 -0.95 16.02 -26.34
CA VAL A 125 -0.20 15.70 -25.12
C VAL A 125 1.08 16.51 -25.08
N ILE A 126 1.34 17.11 -23.92
CA ILE A 126 2.62 17.72 -23.57
C ILE A 126 3.15 17.09 -22.28
N GLY A 127 4.46 17.12 -22.09
CA GLY A 127 5.14 16.51 -20.96
C GLY A 127 5.69 15.13 -21.30
N ASN A 128 4.89 14.08 -21.11
CA ASN A 128 5.25 12.66 -21.32
C ASN A 128 6.63 12.27 -20.76
N LYS A 129 6.86 12.59 -19.50
CA LYS A 129 8.12 12.31 -18.78
C LYS A 129 7.87 12.04 -17.30
N CYS A 130 8.88 11.55 -16.61
CA CYS A 130 8.87 11.47 -15.15
C CYS A 130 9.05 12.87 -14.54
N ALA A 131 8.15 13.27 -13.63
CA ALA A 131 8.23 14.55 -12.95
C ALA A 131 7.44 14.57 -11.64
N SER A 132 7.75 15.54 -10.77
CA SER A 132 6.85 15.88 -9.68
C SER A 132 5.68 16.73 -10.18
N GLY A 133 4.51 16.59 -9.55
CA GLY A 133 3.30 17.29 -10.00
C GLY A 133 3.35 18.81 -9.85
N THR A 134 4.17 19.36 -8.95
CA THR A 134 4.40 20.80 -8.83
C THR A 134 5.35 21.30 -9.91
N GLN A 135 6.43 20.58 -10.13
CA GLN A 135 7.42 20.92 -11.15
C GLN A 135 6.83 20.91 -12.56
N ILE A 136 6.04 19.91 -12.91
CA ILE A 136 5.46 19.79 -14.25
C ILE A 136 4.43 20.91 -14.52
N LEU A 137 3.70 21.35 -13.50
CA LEU A 137 2.77 22.49 -13.62
C LEU A 137 3.50 23.80 -13.84
N ASP A 138 4.57 24.06 -13.08
CA ASP A 138 5.40 25.26 -13.26
C ASP A 138 6.09 25.30 -14.62
N GLU A 139 6.35 24.15 -15.22
CA GLU A 139 6.99 24.05 -16.54
C GLU A 139 5.98 24.18 -17.70
N LEU A 140 4.82 23.55 -17.60
CA LEU A 140 3.91 23.36 -18.74
C LEU A 140 2.52 23.97 -18.54
N GLY A 141 2.16 24.47 -17.36
CA GLY A 141 0.81 24.95 -17.09
C GLY A 141 0.38 26.13 -17.95
N GLU A 142 1.29 27.09 -18.25
CA GLU A 142 0.98 28.20 -19.15
C GLU A 142 0.77 27.72 -20.60
N GLU A 143 1.54 26.75 -21.05
CA GLU A 143 1.41 26.16 -22.38
C GLU A 143 0.08 25.39 -22.51
N GLU A 144 -0.30 24.62 -21.50
CA GLU A 144 -1.58 23.91 -21.44
C GLU A 144 -2.75 24.86 -21.58
N ILE A 145 -2.78 25.94 -20.78
CA ILE A 145 -3.84 26.95 -20.82
C ILE A 145 -3.92 27.65 -22.19
N LYS A 146 -2.77 28.01 -22.76
CA LYS A 146 -2.70 28.73 -24.03
C LYS A 146 -3.14 27.88 -25.21
N ASN A 147 -2.71 26.63 -25.27
CA ASN A 147 -2.88 25.75 -26.45
C ASN A 147 -4.06 24.79 -26.30
N GLY A 148 -4.67 24.67 -25.09
CA GLY A 148 -5.68 23.66 -24.78
C GLY A 148 -5.12 22.24 -24.79
N SER A 149 -3.82 22.08 -24.57
CA SER A 149 -3.11 20.80 -24.52
C SER A 149 -3.47 20.01 -23.25
N MET A 150 -2.98 18.77 -23.15
CA MET A 150 -3.15 17.89 -21.99
C MET A 150 -1.77 17.56 -21.43
N ILE A 151 -1.50 17.91 -20.17
CA ILE A 151 -0.25 17.54 -19.52
C ILE A 151 -0.34 16.09 -19.07
N VAL A 152 0.52 15.22 -19.64
CA VAL A 152 0.66 13.81 -19.22
C VAL A 152 2.05 13.59 -18.66
N TYR A 153 2.15 12.94 -17.50
CA TYR A 153 3.42 12.61 -16.88
C TYR A 153 3.32 11.35 -16.02
N THR A 154 4.45 10.83 -15.60
CA THR A 154 4.55 9.68 -14.70
C THR A 154 5.42 10.00 -13.48
N SER A 155 5.54 9.05 -12.57
CA SER A 155 6.47 9.06 -11.43
C SER A 155 7.20 7.70 -11.36
N ALA A 156 7.84 7.39 -10.23
CA ALA A 156 8.46 6.08 -10.02
C ALA A 156 7.43 4.92 -9.99
N ASP A 157 6.21 5.22 -9.61
CA ASP A 157 5.12 4.23 -9.57
C ASP A 157 4.56 3.90 -10.96
N SER A 158 3.81 2.81 -11.05
CA SER A 158 3.04 2.43 -12.24
C SER A 158 1.81 3.31 -12.41
N VAL A 159 2.01 4.56 -12.80
CA VAL A 159 0.94 5.56 -12.90
C VAL A 159 1.05 6.41 -14.16
N MET A 160 -0.10 6.75 -14.74
CA MET A 160 -0.22 7.87 -15.70
C MET A 160 -1.00 8.99 -15.02
N GLN A 161 -0.43 10.17 -14.97
CA GLN A 161 -1.02 11.34 -14.35
C GLN A 161 -1.37 12.35 -15.42
N ILE A 162 -2.59 12.88 -15.37
CA ILE A 162 -3.11 13.84 -16.34
C ILE A 162 -3.51 15.11 -15.59
N CYS A 163 -2.85 16.24 -15.88
CA CYS A 163 -3.25 17.53 -15.36
C CYS A 163 -4.16 18.26 -16.36
N GLY A 164 -5.09 19.03 -15.82
CA GLY A 164 -5.93 19.97 -16.57
C GLY A 164 -6.36 21.13 -15.66
N ASN A 165 -6.29 22.35 -16.19
CA ASN A 165 -6.75 23.54 -15.48
C ASN A 165 -8.28 23.54 -15.39
N GLU A 166 -8.84 23.74 -14.21
CA GLU A 166 -10.30 23.67 -14.00
C GLU A 166 -11.08 24.72 -14.80
N GLU A 167 -10.49 25.89 -15.07
CA GLU A 167 -11.16 26.97 -15.79
C GLU A 167 -11.10 26.80 -17.32
N THR A 168 -10.00 26.26 -17.86
CA THR A 168 -9.74 26.22 -19.31
C THR A 168 -9.87 24.82 -19.92
N PHE A 169 -9.53 23.77 -19.16
CA PHE A 169 -9.66 22.37 -19.61
C PHE A 169 -11.03 21.80 -19.26
N ASP A 170 -11.61 22.22 -18.13
CA ASP A 170 -12.85 21.72 -17.52
C ASP A 170 -12.71 20.33 -16.87
N LEU A 171 -13.25 20.18 -15.67
CA LEU A 171 -13.19 18.95 -14.89
C LEU A 171 -13.83 17.75 -15.59
N LYS A 172 -14.95 17.94 -16.28
CA LYS A 172 -15.62 16.85 -17.01
C LYS A 172 -14.74 16.32 -18.14
N ASN A 173 -14.08 17.22 -18.87
CA ASN A 173 -13.14 16.84 -19.91
C ASN A 173 -11.91 16.12 -19.35
N LEU A 174 -11.36 16.60 -18.22
CA LEU A 174 -10.25 15.95 -17.56
C LEU A 174 -10.61 14.51 -17.12
N TYR A 175 -11.76 14.33 -16.50
CA TYR A 175 -12.22 13.00 -16.08
C TYR A 175 -12.47 12.09 -17.27
N ARG A 176 -13.12 12.60 -18.35
CA ARG A 176 -13.30 11.85 -19.60
C ARG A 176 -11.96 11.40 -20.20
N CYS A 177 -10.95 12.26 -20.24
CA CYS A 177 -9.62 11.89 -20.72
C CYS A 177 -8.97 10.81 -19.83
N CYS A 178 -9.13 10.88 -18.51
CA CYS A 178 -8.65 9.85 -17.60
C CYS A 178 -9.38 8.51 -17.78
N GLU A 179 -10.67 8.51 -18.04
CA GLU A 179 -11.44 7.30 -18.35
C GLU A 179 -10.95 6.67 -19.66
N ILE A 180 -10.74 7.47 -20.70
CA ILE A 180 -10.14 7.00 -21.97
C ILE A 180 -8.74 6.41 -21.72
N ALA A 181 -7.89 7.13 -20.97
CA ALA A 181 -6.56 6.64 -20.61
C ALA A 181 -6.63 5.30 -19.86
N ARG A 182 -7.61 5.14 -18.92
CA ARG A 182 -7.82 3.87 -18.21
C ARG A 182 -8.21 2.74 -19.16
N GLU A 183 -9.10 2.98 -20.12
CA GLU A 183 -9.47 1.99 -21.15
C GLU A 183 -8.25 1.56 -22.00
N LEU A 184 -7.48 2.53 -22.48
CA LEU A 184 -6.29 2.28 -23.32
C LEU A 184 -5.24 1.46 -22.55
N THR A 185 -5.00 1.82 -21.30
CA THR A 185 -4.01 1.16 -20.44
C THR A 185 -4.50 -0.15 -19.81
N MET A 186 -5.64 -0.69 -20.25
CA MET A 186 -6.00 -2.09 -20.01
C MET A 186 -5.27 -3.07 -20.94
N LYS A 187 -4.72 -2.60 -22.08
CA LYS A 187 -3.87 -3.42 -22.95
C LYS A 187 -2.59 -3.82 -22.21
N ASN A 188 -2.16 -5.07 -22.34
CA ASN A 188 -1.03 -5.62 -21.59
C ASN A 188 0.29 -4.84 -21.79
N GLU A 189 0.51 -4.34 -23.02
CA GLU A 189 1.70 -3.56 -23.38
C GLU A 189 1.72 -2.14 -22.82
N TRP A 190 0.61 -1.67 -22.25
CA TRP A 190 0.47 -0.31 -21.69
C TRP A 190 -0.07 -0.31 -20.27
N LYS A 191 -0.17 -1.46 -19.65
CA LYS A 191 -0.89 -1.67 -18.40
C LYS A 191 -0.20 -0.98 -17.22
N VAL A 192 -0.78 0.13 -16.77
CA VAL A 192 -0.36 0.81 -15.53
C VAL A 192 -1.37 0.58 -14.41
N GLY A 193 -0.87 0.62 -13.19
CA GLY A 193 -1.69 0.40 -11.99
C GLY A 193 -2.79 1.46 -11.80
N ARG A 194 -2.49 2.73 -12.07
CA ARG A 194 -3.43 3.84 -11.85
C ARG A 194 -3.35 4.89 -12.96
N ILE A 195 -4.52 5.49 -13.26
CA ILE A 195 -4.61 6.76 -13.95
C ILE A 195 -5.06 7.79 -12.92
N ILE A 196 -4.43 8.95 -12.85
CA ILE A 196 -4.73 9.98 -11.86
C ILE A 196 -5.10 11.29 -12.57
N ALA A 197 -6.31 11.75 -12.34
CA ALA A 197 -6.71 13.11 -12.67
C ALA A 197 -6.13 14.09 -11.66
N ARG A 198 -5.37 15.07 -12.14
CA ARG A 198 -4.70 16.12 -11.36
C ARG A 198 -5.20 17.50 -11.75
N PRO A 199 -6.42 17.88 -11.35
CA PRO A 199 -6.93 19.23 -11.62
C PRO A 199 -6.13 20.28 -10.84
N TYR A 200 -6.02 21.46 -11.45
CA TYR A 200 -5.35 22.60 -10.84
C TYR A 200 -6.01 23.93 -11.25
N VAL A 201 -5.72 24.99 -10.52
CA VAL A 201 -6.11 26.37 -10.78
C VAL A 201 -4.89 27.27 -10.84
N GLY A 202 -5.06 28.50 -11.32
CA GLY A 202 -3.98 29.48 -11.52
C GLY A 202 -3.82 29.83 -13.00
N LYS A 203 -3.15 30.96 -13.28
CA LYS A 203 -3.04 31.50 -14.65
C LYS A 203 -1.61 31.57 -15.16
N LYS A 204 -0.63 31.59 -14.28
CA LYS A 204 0.80 31.67 -14.63
C LYS A 204 1.68 30.91 -13.65
N LYS A 205 2.92 30.69 -14.06
CA LYS A 205 3.95 30.04 -13.24
C LYS A 205 4.07 30.69 -11.84
N GLY A 206 4.14 29.86 -10.84
CA GLY A 206 4.19 30.22 -9.43
C GLY A 206 2.82 30.48 -8.78
N GLU A 207 1.72 30.49 -9.57
CA GLU A 207 0.35 30.61 -9.05
C GLU A 207 -0.42 29.28 -9.15
N PHE A 208 0.16 28.25 -9.76
CA PHE A 208 -0.53 26.97 -9.95
C PHE A 208 -0.70 26.21 -8.65
N VAL A 209 -1.96 25.89 -8.32
CA VAL A 209 -2.34 25.15 -7.13
C VAL A 209 -3.20 23.95 -7.51
N ARG A 210 -2.80 22.75 -7.11
CA ARG A 210 -3.61 21.55 -7.27
C ARG A 210 -4.84 21.61 -6.37
N THR A 211 -5.99 21.22 -6.92
CA THR A 211 -7.26 21.24 -6.18
C THR A 211 -7.56 19.87 -5.53
N SER A 212 -8.56 19.84 -4.68
CA SER A 212 -9.08 18.62 -4.05
C SER A 212 -9.89 17.73 -5.00
N ASN A 213 -10.19 18.21 -6.23
CA ASN A 213 -10.96 17.47 -7.23
C ASN A 213 -10.15 16.37 -7.95
N ARG A 214 -9.09 15.88 -7.30
CA ARG A 214 -8.33 14.71 -7.74
C ARG A 214 -9.22 13.49 -7.82
N ARG A 215 -9.05 12.66 -8.86
CA ARG A 215 -9.63 11.32 -8.98
C ARG A 215 -8.60 10.31 -9.41
N ASP A 216 -8.63 9.14 -8.79
CA ASP A 216 -7.79 8.00 -9.13
C ASP A 216 -8.65 6.93 -9.81
N TYR A 217 -8.20 6.45 -10.96
CA TYR A 217 -8.81 5.36 -11.73
C TYR A 217 -7.85 4.16 -11.64
N ALA A 218 -7.90 3.44 -10.53
CA ALA A 218 -7.07 2.28 -10.30
C ALA A 218 -7.55 1.07 -11.11
N LEU A 219 -6.67 0.10 -11.32
CA LEU A 219 -7.06 -1.22 -11.77
C LEU A 219 -7.83 -1.92 -10.65
N LYS A 220 -8.91 -2.57 -11.01
CA LYS A 220 -9.55 -3.54 -10.11
C LYS A 220 -8.70 -4.80 -10.02
N PRO A 221 -8.75 -5.51 -8.89
CA PRO A 221 -8.22 -6.86 -8.82
C PRO A 221 -8.72 -7.70 -10.02
N PHE A 222 -7.80 -8.42 -10.66
CA PHE A 222 -8.10 -9.17 -11.88
C PHE A 222 -8.94 -10.44 -11.62
N SER A 223 -9.10 -10.83 -10.35
CA SER A 223 -9.94 -11.93 -9.90
C SER A 223 -10.49 -11.62 -8.51
N ARG A 224 -11.36 -12.48 -8.03
CA ARG A 224 -11.95 -12.39 -6.69
C ARG A 224 -10.87 -12.65 -5.63
N THR A 225 -10.99 -11.99 -4.52
CA THR A 225 -10.06 -12.05 -3.38
C THR A 225 -10.75 -12.59 -2.12
N ALA A 226 -9.98 -12.80 -1.05
CA ALA A 226 -10.53 -13.12 0.26
C ALA A 226 -11.58 -12.08 0.73
N LEU A 227 -11.41 -10.80 0.37
CA LEU A 227 -12.37 -9.74 0.72
C LEU A 227 -13.74 -9.97 0.09
N ASN A 228 -13.77 -10.39 -1.20
CA ASN A 228 -15.02 -10.73 -1.88
C ASN A 228 -15.69 -11.94 -1.24
N ALA A 229 -14.92 -12.98 -0.90
CA ALA A 229 -15.45 -14.19 -0.28
C ALA A 229 -16.06 -13.91 1.09
N LEU A 230 -15.40 -13.11 1.92
CA LEU A 230 -15.95 -12.67 3.22
C LEU A 230 -17.26 -11.90 3.08
N LYS A 231 -17.28 -10.91 2.18
CA LYS A 231 -18.47 -10.09 1.93
C LYS A 231 -19.65 -10.92 1.45
N ASP A 232 -19.44 -11.89 0.58
CA ASP A 232 -20.50 -12.76 0.03
C ASP A 232 -21.12 -13.65 1.10
N GLU A 233 -20.34 -14.08 2.08
CA GLU A 233 -20.79 -14.85 3.24
C GLU A 233 -21.38 -13.96 4.36
N GLY A 234 -21.48 -12.65 4.11
CA GLY A 234 -22.15 -11.69 5.01
C GLY A 234 -21.29 -11.17 6.15
N PHE A 235 -19.97 -11.38 6.11
CA PHE A 235 -19.05 -10.77 7.07
C PHE A 235 -18.80 -9.29 6.77
N ASP A 236 -18.52 -8.52 7.81
CA ASP A 236 -18.06 -7.16 7.67
C ASP A 236 -16.63 -7.12 7.09
N VAL A 237 -16.40 -6.27 6.11
CA VAL A 237 -15.08 -5.96 5.58
C VAL A 237 -14.92 -4.45 5.64
N ILE A 238 -14.33 -3.99 6.73
CA ILE A 238 -14.13 -2.58 7.03
C ILE A 238 -12.74 -2.18 6.54
N SER A 239 -12.66 -1.19 5.67
CA SER A 239 -11.40 -0.64 5.19
C SER A 239 -11.06 0.69 5.86
N VAL A 240 -9.79 0.89 6.24
CA VAL A 240 -9.25 2.15 6.75
C VAL A 240 -8.06 2.57 5.89
N GLY A 241 -8.00 3.86 5.55
CA GLY A 241 -6.94 4.40 4.70
C GLY A 241 -7.15 4.08 3.22
N LYS A 242 -6.10 3.67 2.52
CA LYS A 242 -6.12 3.41 1.07
C LYS A 242 -6.69 2.05 0.65
N ILE A 243 -7.07 1.17 1.57
CA ILE A 243 -7.53 -0.18 1.22
C ILE A 243 -8.69 -0.14 0.21
N ASN A 244 -9.68 0.73 0.43
CA ASN A 244 -10.80 0.87 -0.50
C ASN A 244 -10.34 1.23 -1.92
N ASP A 245 -9.35 2.09 -2.05
CA ASP A 245 -8.80 2.55 -3.34
C ASP A 245 -7.95 1.45 -4.00
N ILE A 246 -7.13 0.74 -3.21
CA ILE A 246 -6.28 -0.38 -3.68
C ILE A 246 -7.13 -1.51 -4.27
N PHE A 247 -8.28 -1.78 -3.69
CA PHE A 247 -9.22 -2.81 -4.15
C PHE A 247 -10.38 -2.26 -4.99
N CYS A 248 -10.42 -0.95 -5.30
CA CYS A 248 -11.51 -0.30 -6.02
C CYS A 248 -12.90 -0.59 -5.43
N GLY A 249 -12.99 -0.72 -4.12
CA GLY A 249 -14.22 -1.05 -3.39
C GLY A 249 -14.64 -2.52 -3.48
N GLU A 250 -13.89 -3.37 -4.20
CA GLU A 250 -14.21 -4.79 -4.35
C GLU A 250 -14.07 -5.52 -3.00
N GLY A 251 -15.16 -6.17 -2.58
CA GLY A 251 -15.21 -6.90 -1.31
C GLY A 251 -15.33 -6.03 -0.07
N ILE A 252 -15.40 -4.70 -0.16
CA ILE A 252 -15.50 -3.79 0.98
C ILE A 252 -16.99 -3.57 1.34
N THR A 253 -17.30 -3.59 2.64
CA THR A 253 -18.65 -3.29 3.17
C THR A 253 -18.74 -1.89 3.75
N LYS A 254 -17.65 -1.38 4.37
CA LYS A 254 -17.58 -0.04 4.97
C LYS A 254 -16.17 0.52 4.76
N ALA A 255 -16.06 1.80 4.43
CA ALA A 255 -14.77 2.45 4.16
C ALA A 255 -14.60 3.74 4.98
N TYR A 256 -13.43 3.88 5.59
CA TYR A 256 -12.98 5.08 6.29
C TYR A 256 -11.75 5.66 5.57
N HIS A 257 -11.89 6.85 5.05
CA HIS A 257 -10.77 7.60 4.50
C HIS A 257 -9.91 8.19 5.63
N SER A 258 -8.60 8.06 5.56
CA SER A 258 -7.66 8.67 6.52
C SER A 258 -6.82 9.76 5.87
N GLU A 259 -6.58 10.83 6.62
CA GLU A 259 -5.76 11.98 6.19
C GLU A 259 -4.26 11.76 6.47
N SER A 260 -3.93 10.84 7.35
CA SER A 260 -2.57 10.47 7.76
C SER A 260 -2.54 9.08 8.38
N SER A 261 -1.35 8.51 8.56
CA SER A 261 -1.19 7.24 9.28
C SER A 261 -1.66 7.33 10.74
N VAL A 262 -1.40 8.44 11.42
CA VAL A 262 -1.88 8.68 12.79
C VAL A 262 -3.41 8.71 12.83
N HIS A 263 -4.07 9.37 11.86
CA HIS A 263 -5.53 9.39 11.76
C HIS A 263 -6.08 7.99 11.45
N GLY A 264 -5.46 7.25 10.52
CA GLY A 264 -5.85 5.87 10.20
C GLY A 264 -5.73 4.93 11.40
N MET A 265 -4.68 5.08 12.20
CA MET A 265 -4.51 4.31 13.42
C MET A 265 -5.58 4.65 14.47
N GLN A 266 -5.92 5.94 14.64
CA GLN A 266 -7.01 6.36 15.52
C GLN A 266 -8.36 5.79 15.05
N GLN A 267 -8.66 5.84 13.75
CA GLN A 267 -9.88 5.23 13.18
C GLN A 267 -9.92 3.72 13.45
N THR A 268 -8.79 3.02 13.35
CA THR A 268 -8.70 1.58 13.66
C THR A 268 -9.02 1.30 15.13
N VAL A 269 -8.50 2.13 16.05
CA VAL A 269 -8.83 2.06 17.48
C VAL A 269 -10.33 2.32 17.72
N ASP A 270 -10.93 3.26 16.99
CA ASP A 270 -12.35 3.58 17.13
C ASP A 270 -13.24 2.46 16.55
N VAL A 271 -12.87 1.88 15.40
CA VAL A 271 -13.52 0.67 14.86
C VAL A 271 -13.45 -0.51 15.84
N CYS A 272 -12.31 -0.64 16.57
CA CYS A 272 -12.17 -1.70 17.57
C CYS A 272 -13.20 -1.58 18.73
N LYS A 273 -13.72 -0.38 18.98
CA LYS A 273 -14.79 -0.14 19.97
C LYS A 273 -16.20 -0.44 19.43
N GLU A 274 -16.35 -0.51 18.09
CA GLU A 274 -17.62 -0.89 17.45
C GLU A 274 -17.87 -2.39 17.60
N ASP A 275 -19.14 -2.79 17.48
CA ASP A 275 -19.52 -4.20 17.38
C ASP A 275 -19.68 -4.58 15.91
N PHE A 276 -18.79 -5.45 15.42
CA PHE A 276 -18.83 -6.00 14.07
C PHE A 276 -18.34 -7.44 14.08
N HIS A 277 -18.58 -8.18 12.98
CA HIS A 277 -18.15 -9.56 12.80
C HIS A 277 -17.46 -9.70 11.46
N GLY A 278 -16.12 -9.82 11.46
CA GLY A 278 -15.36 -9.89 10.22
C GLY A 278 -13.98 -9.24 10.33
N LEU A 279 -13.58 -8.55 9.26
CA LEU A 279 -12.26 -7.98 9.05
C LEU A 279 -12.27 -6.45 9.14
N CYS A 280 -11.32 -5.87 9.87
CA CYS A 280 -10.88 -4.49 9.72
C CYS A 280 -9.49 -4.48 9.06
N PHE A 281 -9.38 -3.94 7.86
CA PHE A 281 -8.16 -3.89 7.08
C PHE A 281 -7.68 -2.44 6.93
N THR A 282 -6.52 -2.14 7.49
CA THR A 282 -5.96 -0.78 7.60
C THR A 282 -4.65 -0.68 6.82
N ASN A 283 -4.52 0.37 6.01
CA ASN A 283 -3.24 0.75 5.38
C ASN A 283 -2.79 2.12 5.91
N LEU A 284 -1.58 2.19 6.43
CA LEU A 284 -0.95 3.39 6.99
C LEU A 284 0.12 3.91 6.02
N VAL A 285 -0.25 4.87 5.18
CA VAL A 285 0.49 5.25 3.96
C VAL A 285 1.67 6.20 4.16
N ASP A 286 1.75 6.93 5.29
CA ASP A 286 2.75 7.98 5.45
C ASP A 286 4.17 7.43 5.52
N PHE A 287 4.35 6.20 5.97
CA PHE A 287 5.63 5.51 5.99
C PHE A 287 6.28 5.53 4.62
N ASP A 288 5.52 5.16 3.59
CA ASP A 288 5.97 5.15 2.21
C ASP A 288 5.99 6.56 1.61
N THR A 289 4.83 7.24 1.58
CA THR A 289 4.66 8.46 0.80
C THR A 289 5.43 9.66 1.33
N LEU A 290 5.57 9.78 2.65
CA LEU A 290 6.27 10.91 3.29
C LEU A 290 7.72 10.61 3.61
N TRP A 291 8.07 9.35 3.87
CA TRP A 291 9.38 9.01 4.41
C TRP A 291 10.19 8.08 3.51
N GLY A 292 9.62 7.01 3.00
CA GLY A 292 10.27 6.08 2.07
C GLY A 292 10.70 6.76 0.77
N HIS A 293 9.74 7.22 -0.03
CA HIS A 293 10.01 7.91 -1.31
C HIS A 293 10.81 9.20 -1.17
N ARG A 294 10.75 9.86 -0.01
CA ARG A 294 11.51 11.09 0.24
C ARG A 294 12.89 10.85 0.86
N ARG A 295 13.28 9.58 1.01
CA ARG A 295 14.60 9.19 1.54
C ARG A 295 14.89 9.85 2.89
N ASN A 296 13.91 9.85 3.80
CA ASN A 296 14.01 10.46 5.12
C ASN A 296 13.93 9.42 6.26
N PRO A 297 15.05 8.76 6.61
CA PRO A 297 15.06 7.72 7.65
C PRO A 297 14.70 8.25 9.04
N VAL A 298 15.02 9.51 9.34
CA VAL A 298 14.67 10.14 10.63
C VAL A 298 13.16 10.39 10.73
N GLY A 299 12.53 10.84 9.64
CA GLY A 299 11.08 10.99 9.58
C GLY A 299 10.37 9.65 9.68
N TYR A 300 10.90 8.63 9.00
CA TYR A 300 10.37 7.26 9.05
C TYR A 300 10.43 6.68 10.47
N ALA A 301 11.56 6.81 11.16
CA ALA A 301 11.71 6.41 12.55
C ALA A 301 10.66 7.02 13.47
N LYS A 302 10.43 8.34 13.34
CA LYS A 302 9.40 9.05 14.12
C LYS A 302 7.99 8.55 13.81
N GLU A 303 7.72 8.15 12.57
CA GLU A 303 6.42 7.58 12.21
C GLU A 303 6.22 6.21 12.84
N ILE A 304 7.26 5.36 12.89
CA ILE A 304 7.22 4.08 13.61
C ILE A 304 6.93 4.30 15.11
N GLU A 305 7.56 5.28 15.74
CA GLU A 305 7.31 5.62 17.14
C GLU A 305 5.88 6.11 17.39
N LYS A 306 5.32 6.93 16.49
CA LYS A 306 3.91 7.37 16.58
C LYS A 306 2.94 6.19 16.41
N PHE A 307 3.23 5.30 15.46
CA PHE A 307 2.47 4.08 15.29
C PHE A 307 2.48 3.24 16.57
N ASP A 308 3.65 3.06 17.21
CA ASP A 308 3.77 2.27 18.43
C ASP A 308 2.91 2.81 19.58
N VAL A 309 2.77 4.13 19.68
CA VAL A 309 1.84 4.76 20.64
C VAL A 309 0.38 4.38 20.31
N GLY A 310 -0.02 4.50 19.05
CA GLY A 310 -1.36 4.08 18.60
C GLY A 310 -1.60 2.59 18.78
N LEU A 311 -0.57 1.76 18.56
CA LEU A 311 -0.61 0.33 18.81
C LEU A 311 -0.86 0.02 20.30
N GLY A 312 -0.23 0.74 21.21
CA GLY A 312 -0.51 0.62 22.65
C GLY A 312 -1.99 0.84 22.95
N ASN A 313 -2.58 1.90 22.41
CA ASN A 313 -4.01 2.20 22.58
C ASN A 313 -4.91 1.08 21.98
N LEU A 314 -4.52 0.51 20.84
CA LEU A 314 -5.27 -0.60 20.24
C LEU A 314 -5.19 -1.86 21.12
N LEU A 315 -4.01 -2.22 21.60
CA LEU A 315 -3.79 -3.39 22.46
C LEU A 315 -4.64 -3.33 23.74
N GLU A 316 -4.89 -2.13 24.28
CA GLU A 316 -5.76 -1.94 25.44
C GLU A 316 -7.21 -2.31 25.16
N VAL A 317 -7.74 -1.88 23.99
CA VAL A 317 -9.16 -2.02 23.63
C VAL A 317 -9.51 -3.32 22.90
N LEU A 318 -8.53 -4.09 22.41
CA LEU A 318 -8.74 -5.42 21.81
C LEU A 318 -9.46 -6.33 22.83
N LYS A 319 -10.35 -7.18 22.34
CA LYS A 319 -11.07 -8.19 23.14
C LYS A 319 -10.33 -9.54 23.08
N GLU A 320 -10.75 -10.48 23.92
CA GLU A 320 -10.18 -11.84 23.99
C GLU A 320 -10.36 -12.62 22.69
N ASP A 321 -11.43 -12.33 21.94
CA ASP A 321 -11.80 -12.97 20.68
C ASP A 321 -11.41 -12.15 19.44
N ASP A 322 -10.47 -11.18 19.60
CA ASP A 322 -9.89 -10.43 18.49
C ASP A 322 -8.52 -11.01 18.11
N LEU A 323 -8.23 -11.01 16.81
CA LEU A 323 -6.90 -11.26 16.27
C LEU A 323 -6.35 -9.98 15.64
N LEU A 324 -5.18 -9.56 16.06
CA LEU A 324 -4.40 -8.51 15.43
C LEU A 324 -3.30 -9.11 14.56
N ILE A 325 -3.19 -8.68 13.31
CA ILE A 325 -2.07 -8.98 12.42
C ILE A 325 -1.41 -7.66 12.01
N ILE A 326 -0.10 -7.52 12.23
CA ILE A 326 0.70 -6.38 11.76
C ILE A 326 1.63 -6.90 10.67
N THR A 327 1.67 -6.19 9.53
CA THR A 327 2.47 -6.56 8.37
C THR A 327 2.90 -5.32 7.57
N ALA A 328 3.59 -5.54 6.46
CA ALA A 328 3.88 -4.54 5.43
C ALA A 328 3.61 -5.16 4.04
N ASP A 329 3.51 -4.34 3.03
CA ASP A 329 3.19 -4.76 1.67
C ASP A 329 4.42 -4.83 0.74
N HIS A 330 5.49 -4.13 1.07
CA HIS A 330 6.81 -4.15 0.41
C HIS A 330 7.85 -3.46 1.30
N GLY A 331 9.07 -3.26 0.82
CA GLY A 331 10.06 -2.38 1.39
C GLY A 331 10.14 -1.03 0.67
N ASN A 332 10.70 -0.02 1.30
CA ASN A 332 11.14 1.22 0.67
C ASN A 332 12.25 1.85 1.50
N ASP A 333 13.44 1.27 1.41
CA ASP A 333 14.59 1.66 2.21
C ASP A 333 14.96 3.13 1.97
N PRO A 334 14.78 4.00 2.97
CA PRO A 334 15.03 5.43 2.81
C PRO A 334 16.50 5.79 2.70
N THR A 335 17.40 4.83 2.81
CA THR A 335 18.86 5.00 2.62
C THR A 335 19.30 4.55 1.24
N TYR A 336 18.45 3.85 0.51
CA TYR A 336 18.77 3.30 -0.80
C TYR A 336 18.73 4.36 -1.91
N THR A 337 19.36 4.06 -3.03
CA THR A 337 19.42 4.97 -4.19
C THR A 337 18.08 5.02 -4.94
N GLY A 338 17.86 6.11 -5.67
CA GLY A 338 16.60 6.30 -6.41
C GLY A 338 15.43 6.64 -5.50
N THR A 339 14.21 6.43 -5.98
CA THR A 339 12.95 6.70 -5.26
C THR A 339 11.96 5.54 -5.32
N ASP A 340 12.37 4.40 -5.91
CA ASP A 340 11.54 3.21 -6.05
C ASP A 340 11.48 2.40 -4.75
N HIS A 341 10.47 1.53 -4.65
CA HIS A 341 10.35 0.55 -3.59
C HIS A 341 11.49 -0.48 -3.64
N THR A 342 11.70 -1.17 -2.53
CA THR A 342 12.73 -2.20 -2.39
C THR A 342 12.13 -3.58 -2.15
N ARG A 343 12.73 -4.61 -2.76
CA ARG A 343 12.29 -6.00 -2.69
C ARG A 343 12.78 -6.65 -1.39
N GLU A 344 11.96 -6.60 -0.36
CA GLU A 344 12.30 -7.04 0.99
C GLU A 344 11.31 -8.05 1.55
N TYR A 345 11.76 -8.85 2.51
CA TYR A 345 10.85 -9.54 3.43
C TYR A 345 9.98 -8.53 4.14
N THR A 346 8.75 -8.92 4.47
CA THR A 346 7.85 -8.14 5.31
C THR A 346 7.56 -8.86 6.62
N PRO A 347 7.27 -8.14 7.72
CA PRO A 347 6.92 -8.76 8.98
C PRO A 347 5.51 -9.36 8.92
N PHE A 348 5.32 -10.45 9.64
CA PHE A 348 4.01 -10.94 10.07
C PHE A 348 4.05 -11.10 11.57
N ILE A 349 3.25 -10.34 12.28
CA ILE A 349 3.14 -10.38 13.73
C ILE A 349 1.66 -10.61 14.07
N ALA A 350 1.34 -11.73 14.73
CA ALA A 350 -0.02 -12.10 15.07
C ALA A 350 -0.20 -12.17 16.59
N TYR A 351 -1.17 -11.43 17.12
CA TYR A 351 -1.45 -11.33 18.55
C TYR A 351 -2.95 -11.42 18.85
N SER A 352 -3.28 -12.15 19.91
CA SER A 352 -4.59 -12.13 20.56
C SER A 352 -4.40 -12.26 22.06
N LYS A 353 -5.29 -11.64 22.84
CA LYS A 353 -5.30 -11.83 24.31
C LYS A 353 -5.60 -13.28 24.71
N SER A 354 -6.27 -14.05 23.85
CA SER A 354 -6.59 -15.46 24.09
C SER A 354 -5.45 -16.44 23.74
N MET A 355 -4.37 -15.96 23.10
CA MET A 355 -3.22 -16.83 22.76
C MET A 355 -2.52 -17.32 24.01
N LYS A 356 -2.29 -18.63 24.07
CA LYS A 356 -1.59 -19.30 25.18
C LYS A 356 -0.11 -19.56 24.89
N GLU A 357 0.23 -19.61 23.63
CA GLU A 357 1.58 -19.81 23.11
C GLU A 357 1.97 -18.64 22.24
N ASN A 358 3.25 -18.45 22.01
CA ASN A 358 3.81 -17.40 21.16
C ASN A 358 5.19 -17.83 20.66
N GLY A 359 5.78 -17.07 19.77
CA GLY A 359 7.13 -17.29 19.28
C GLY A 359 7.26 -17.20 17.76
N ARG A 360 8.45 -17.55 17.31
CA ARG A 360 8.77 -17.50 15.87
C ARG A 360 8.16 -18.70 15.14
N LEU A 361 7.46 -18.41 14.04
CA LEU A 361 7.03 -19.41 13.05
C LEU A 361 8.08 -19.51 11.93
N GLU A 362 7.99 -20.57 11.12
CA GLU A 362 8.78 -20.72 9.90
C GLU A 362 8.47 -19.58 8.91
N ASP A 363 9.49 -19.14 8.18
CA ASP A 363 9.31 -18.09 7.15
C ASP A 363 8.32 -18.57 6.09
N GLN A 364 7.46 -17.68 5.63
CA GLN A 364 6.39 -17.99 4.68
C GLN A 364 6.77 -17.54 3.26
N ASP A 365 6.39 -18.33 2.28
CA ASP A 365 6.75 -18.07 0.88
C ASP A 365 5.80 -17.11 0.15
N THR A 366 4.75 -16.61 0.82
CA THR A 366 3.79 -15.68 0.22
C THR A 366 3.08 -14.83 1.27
N PHE A 367 2.72 -13.59 0.92
CA PHE A 367 1.84 -12.74 1.73
C PHE A 367 0.42 -13.30 1.84
N ALA A 368 0.02 -14.18 0.92
CA ALA A 368 -1.33 -14.73 0.84
C ALA A 368 -1.71 -15.62 2.04
N VAL A 369 -0.75 -15.98 2.89
CA VAL A 369 -1.05 -16.64 4.18
C VAL A 369 -1.99 -15.78 5.04
N ILE A 370 -1.98 -14.45 4.88
CA ILE A 370 -2.85 -13.52 5.61
C ILE A 370 -4.31 -13.76 5.22
N GLY A 371 -4.64 -13.63 3.93
CA GLY A 371 -6.01 -13.85 3.42
C GLY A 371 -6.50 -15.27 3.67
N ALA A 372 -5.63 -16.27 3.49
CA ALA A 372 -5.95 -17.66 3.77
C ALA A 372 -6.26 -17.89 5.26
N THR A 373 -5.51 -17.27 6.18
CA THR A 373 -5.77 -17.36 7.63
C THR A 373 -7.07 -16.69 8.03
N ILE A 374 -7.39 -15.55 7.42
CA ILE A 374 -8.65 -14.84 7.65
C ILE A 374 -9.83 -15.69 7.17
N ALA A 375 -9.77 -16.19 5.94
CA ALA A 375 -10.82 -17.01 5.37
C ALA A 375 -11.04 -18.30 6.18
N ASP A 376 -9.98 -18.99 6.57
CA ASP A 376 -10.03 -20.21 7.40
C ASP A 376 -10.69 -19.92 8.77
N ASN A 377 -10.36 -18.77 9.41
CA ASN A 377 -10.98 -18.39 10.68
C ASN A 377 -12.50 -18.26 10.58
N PHE A 378 -12.99 -17.66 9.50
CA PHE A 378 -14.42 -17.47 9.28
C PHE A 378 -15.10 -18.65 8.56
N GLY A 379 -14.38 -19.73 8.29
CA GLY A 379 -14.92 -20.90 7.57
C GLY A 379 -15.30 -20.59 6.12
N VAL A 380 -14.71 -19.55 5.53
CA VAL A 380 -14.97 -19.11 4.17
C VAL A 380 -13.98 -19.78 3.21
N THR A 381 -14.48 -20.26 2.09
CA THR A 381 -13.63 -20.84 1.04
C THR A 381 -12.95 -19.72 0.24
N MET A 382 -11.63 -19.80 0.12
CA MET A 382 -10.87 -18.90 -0.74
C MET A 382 -11.33 -19.04 -2.20
N PRO A 383 -11.45 -17.94 -2.97
CA PRO A 383 -11.84 -18.00 -4.37
C PRO A 383 -10.89 -18.86 -5.21
N GLU A 384 -11.43 -19.46 -6.28
CA GLU A 384 -10.64 -20.26 -7.22
C GLU A 384 -9.49 -19.43 -7.82
N GLY A 385 -8.32 -20.05 -7.94
CA GLY A 385 -7.10 -19.42 -8.45
C GLY A 385 -6.34 -18.56 -7.44
N THR A 386 -6.82 -18.46 -6.21
CA THR A 386 -6.07 -17.81 -5.13
C THR A 386 -4.97 -18.71 -4.58
N ILE A 387 -3.95 -18.10 -3.99
CA ILE A 387 -2.83 -18.77 -3.34
C ILE A 387 -2.86 -18.52 -1.82
N GLY A 388 -1.98 -19.20 -1.09
CA GLY A 388 -1.80 -19.04 0.36
C GLY A 388 -2.28 -20.27 1.14
N ILE A 389 -1.63 -20.48 2.27
CA ILE A 389 -1.97 -21.55 3.23
C ILE A 389 -2.22 -20.88 4.58
N SER A 390 -3.29 -21.27 5.25
CA SER A 390 -3.66 -20.72 6.56
C SER A 390 -2.64 -21.05 7.64
N LEU A 391 -2.32 -20.05 8.45
CA LEU A 391 -1.52 -20.19 9.68
C LEU A 391 -2.40 -20.36 10.93
N LEU A 392 -3.73 -20.38 10.80
CA LEU A 392 -4.66 -20.37 11.94
C LEU A 392 -4.38 -21.50 12.94
N SER A 393 -4.08 -22.70 12.46
CA SER A 393 -3.78 -23.85 13.31
C SER A 393 -2.48 -23.73 14.12
N GLN A 394 -1.59 -22.82 13.72
CA GLN A 394 -0.33 -22.53 14.39
C GLN A 394 -0.46 -21.42 15.44
N LEU A 395 -1.48 -20.58 15.32
CA LEU A 395 -1.78 -19.51 16.27
C LEU A 395 -2.59 -20.09 17.45
N LYS A 396 -1.91 -20.55 18.52
CA LYS A 396 -2.54 -21.29 19.62
C LYS A 396 -2.87 -20.43 20.82
#